data_33041d9be538031fa73ecffb1e368d42
#
_entry.id   33041d9be538031fa73ecffb1e368d42
#
_cell.length_a   1.000
_cell.length_b   1.000
_cell.length_c   1.000
_cell.angle_alpha   90.00
_cell.angle_beta   90.00
_cell.angle_gamma   90.00
#
_symmetry.space_group_name_H-M   'P 1'
#
loop_
_entity.id
_entity.type
_entity.pdbx_description
1 polymer ?
#
loop_
_entity_poly.entity_id
_entity_poly.type
_entity_poly.pdbx_seq_one_letter_code
_entity_poly.pdbx_strand_id
1 'polypeptide(L)'
;MTEQSTRWGVGISTRNLQRHFGELTVLNGLDLDIRAGESLVIIGRSGCGKSTLLRLLAGLDQPDGGQLEFAGETVGTSDHSVRMMYQEPRLLPWKTVIENVEIGNVESARAQFALHEVELDSKAPDWPASLSGGQKQRVALARALAHRPELLLLDEPLGALDALTRSTMHRLIENLWQEHGFTLVMVTHDVSEAVMLADRVIVLDNGAIGLDVNIRLPRPRVATDPAFVGYEARLLEYLTGVPAEAPDETVPNHKLATVQPESGYLAISN
;
A
#
# COMPACT_ATOMS: atom_id res chain seq x y z
N MET A 1 12.33 31.44 -3.12
CA MET A 1 11.17 30.99 -3.90
C MET A 1 10.98 29.52 -3.51
N THR A 2 10.05 29.25 -2.62
CA THR A 2 9.68 27.90 -2.19
C THR A 2 8.96 27.22 -3.35
N GLU A 3 9.60 26.23 -3.97
CA GLU A 3 8.91 25.29 -4.85
C GLU A 3 7.77 24.65 -4.04
N GLN A 4 6.56 25.06 -4.32
CA GLN A 4 5.38 24.31 -3.92
C GLN A 4 5.46 22.98 -4.68
N SER A 5 5.90 21.93 -4.00
CA SER A 5 5.75 20.54 -4.44
C SER A 5 4.29 20.37 -4.85
N THR A 6 4.05 20.31 -6.16
CA THR A 6 2.71 20.10 -6.72
C THR A 6 2.32 18.67 -6.34
N ARG A 7 1.52 18.52 -5.28
CA ARG A 7 0.98 17.22 -4.88
C ARG A 7 0.10 16.70 -6.01
N TRP A 8 0.30 15.45 -6.41
CA TRP A 8 -0.39 14.86 -7.56
C TRP A 8 -1.75 14.26 -7.20
N GLY A 9 -2.09 14.18 -5.92
CA GLY A 9 -3.26 13.44 -5.45
C GLY A 9 -4.59 13.98 -5.99
N VAL A 10 -5.51 13.08 -6.29
CA VAL A 10 -6.90 13.35 -6.66
C VAL A 10 -7.85 12.88 -5.57
N GLY A 11 -8.91 13.65 -5.30
CA GLY A 11 -10.00 13.26 -4.41
C GLY A 11 -10.96 12.33 -5.13
N ILE A 12 -11.53 11.36 -4.40
CA ILE A 12 -12.44 10.36 -4.93
C ILE A 12 -13.70 10.36 -4.09
N SER A 13 -14.86 10.27 -4.72
CA SER A 13 -16.13 10.06 -4.03
C SER A 13 -16.93 8.93 -4.67
N THR A 14 -17.56 8.11 -3.81
CA THR A 14 -18.56 7.15 -4.23
C THR A 14 -19.87 7.42 -3.52
N ARG A 15 -20.99 7.25 -4.23
CA ARG A 15 -22.34 7.40 -3.67
C ARG A 15 -23.20 6.24 -4.11
N ASN A 16 -23.70 5.51 -3.12
CA ASN A 16 -24.54 4.32 -3.31
C ASN A 16 -23.94 3.33 -4.33
N LEU A 17 -22.60 3.15 -4.31
CA LEU A 17 -21.88 2.35 -5.29
C LEU A 17 -22.27 0.88 -5.18
N GLN A 18 -22.73 0.28 -6.28
CA GLN A 18 -23.22 -1.10 -6.34
C GLN A 18 -22.49 -1.92 -7.38
N ARG A 19 -22.21 -3.18 -7.05
CA ARG A 19 -21.65 -4.14 -7.98
C ARG A 19 -22.17 -5.54 -7.72
N HIS A 20 -22.67 -6.19 -8.79
CA HIS A 20 -23.23 -7.52 -8.78
C HIS A 20 -22.51 -8.45 -9.75
N PHE A 21 -22.45 -9.73 -9.45
CA PHE A 21 -22.03 -10.79 -10.36
C PHE A 21 -23.11 -11.87 -10.38
N GLY A 22 -24.01 -11.79 -11.37
CA GLY A 22 -25.25 -12.58 -11.38
C GLY A 22 -26.13 -12.21 -10.18
N GLU A 23 -26.45 -13.19 -9.35
CA GLU A 23 -27.27 -12.97 -8.14
C GLU A 23 -26.43 -12.51 -6.92
N LEU A 24 -25.10 -12.58 -7.02
CA LEU A 24 -24.23 -12.20 -5.91
C LEU A 24 -24.00 -10.69 -5.87
N THR A 25 -24.47 -10.03 -4.83
CA THR A 25 -24.14 -8.62 -4.53
C THR A 25 -22.78 -8.55 -3.85
N VAL A 26 -21.81 -7.90 -4.48
CA VAL A 26 -20.45 -7.77 -3.96
C VAL A 26 -20.22 -6.41 -3.33
N LEU A 27 -20.79 -5.34 -3.89
CA LEU A 27 -20.84 -4.02 -3.27
C LEU A 27 -22.31 -3.60 -3.18
N ASN A 28 -22.71 -3.17 -1.99
CA ASN A 28 -24.10 -2.91 -1.65
C ASN A 28 -24.28 -1.47 -1.12
N GLY A 29 -24.30 -0.51 -2.05
CA GLY A 29 -24.56 0.88 -1.69
C GLY A 29 -23.42 1.54 -0.91
N LEU A 30 -22.18 1.39 -1.39
CA LEU A 30 -20.99 1.89 -0.71
C LEU A 30 -20.81 3.40 -0.93
N ASP A 31 -20.83 4.16 0.18
CA ASP A 31 -20.53 5.57 0.23
C ASP A 31 -19.12 5.77 0.83
N LEU A 32 -18.22 6.40 0.06
CA LEU A 32 -16.83 6.61 0.47
C LEU A 32 -16.29 7.90 -0.12
N ASP A 33 -15.70 8.75 0.74
CA ASP A 33 -14.92 9.90 0.32
C ASP A 33 -13.45 9.68 0.66
N ILE A 34 -12.55 9.85 -0.31
CA ILE A 34 -11.10 9.76 -0.17
C ILE A 34 -10.53 11.13 -0.53
N ARG A 35 -9.75 11.72 0.37
CA ARG A 35 -9.16 13.05 0.15
C ARG A 35 -7.97 12.95 -0.80
N ALA A 36 -7.75 14.02 -1.57
CA ALA A 36 -6.54 14.13 -2.40
C ALA A 36 -5.28 13.98 -1.52
N GLY A 37 -4.38 13.07 -1.92
CA GLY A 37 -3.15 12.77 -1.20
C GLY A 37 -3.34 11.92 0.06
N GLU A 38 -4.53 11.42 0.36
CA GLU A 38 -4.79 10.50 1.47
C GLU A 38 -4.20 9.11 1.18
N SER A 39 -3.62 8.49 2.21
CA SER A 39 -3.30 7.06 2.20
C SER A 39 -4.43 6.29 2.88
N LEU A 40 -5.29 5.68 2.07
CA LEU A 40 -6.39 4.83 2.53
C LEU A 40 -6.01 3.36 2.40
N VAL A 41 -6.17 2.59 3.47
CA VAL A 41 -6.04 1.13 3.40
C VAL A 41 -7.37 0.45 3.68
N ILE A 42 -7.71 -0.51 2.83
CA ILE A 42 -8.95 -1.29 2.88
C ILE A 42 -8.60 -2.70 3.33
N ILE A 43 -9.15 -3.11 4.46
CA ILE A 43 -9.04 -4.48 4.96
C ILE A 43 -10.41 -5.15 5.00
N GLY A 44 -10.42 -6.47 5.20
CA GLY A 44 -11.67 -7.25 5.30
C GLY A 44 -11.45 -8.69 4.91
N ARG A 45 -12.44 -9.54 5.17
CA ARG A 45 -12.39 -10.97 4.88
C ARG A 45 -12.26 -11.24 3.37
N SER A 46 -11.77 -12.44 3.00
CA SER A 46 -11.74 -12.85 1.60
C SER A 46 -13.16 -12.83 1.01
N GLY A 47 -13.27 -12.31 -0.22
CA GLY A 47 -14.56 -12.24 -0.93
C GLY A 47 -15.49 -11.08 -0.54
N CYS A 48 -15.11 -10.20 0.41
CA CYS A 48 -15.96 -9.07 0.81
C CYS A 48 -16.03 -7.90 -0.18
N GLY A 49 -15.34 -7.97 -1.34
CA GLY A 49 -15.44 -6.95 -2.40
C GLY A 49 -14.23 -6.02 -2.55
N LYS A 50 -13.13 -6.19 -1.79
CA LYS A 50 -11.95 -5.30 -1.82
C LYS A 50 -11.35 -5.12 -3.22
N SER A 51 -10.98 -6.21 -3.88
CA SER A 51 -10.40 -6.16 -5.24
C SER A 51 -11.42 -5.69 -6.27
N THR A 52 -12.73 -5.93 -6.05
CA THR A 52 -13.79 -5.39 -6.89
C THR A 52 -13.84 -3.87 -6.77
N LEU A 53 -13.78 -3.32 -5.56
CA LEU A 53 -13.72 -1.88 -5.35
C LEU A 53 -12.48 -1.27 -6.02
N LEU A 54 -11.29 -1.87 -5.85
CA LEU A 54 -10.08 -1.40 -6.54
C LEU A 54 -10.24 -1.39 -8.06
N ARG A 55 -10.87 -2.41 -8.65
CA ARG A 55 -11.10 -2.49 -10.11
C ARG A 55 -12.05 -1.41 -10.60
N LEU A 56 -13.09 -1.07 -9.83
CA LEU A 56 -13.97 0.06 -10.13
C LEU A 56 -13.20 1.39 -10.05
N LEU A 57 -12.40 1.60 -9.01
CA LEU A 57 -11.55 2.78 -8.87
C LEU A 57 -10.50 2.87 -10.00
N ALA A 58 -10.04 1.74 -10.52
CA ALA A 58 -9.12 1.69 -11.65
C ALA A 58 -9.80 1.93 -13.01
N GLY A 59 -11.12 2.02 -13.06
CA GLY A 59 -11.87 2.08 -14.31
C GLY A 59 -11.83 0.78 -15.14
N LEU A 60 -11.40 -0.33 -14.53
CA LEU A 60 -11.32 -1.66 -15.17
C LEU A 60 -12.66 -2.38 -15.19
N ASP A 61 -13.55 -1.99 -14.29
CA ASP A 61 -14.94 -2.44 -14.24
C ASP A 61 -15.85 -1.22 -14.14
N GLN A 62 -17.14 -1.41 -14.47
CA GLN A 62 -18.18 -0.40 -14.31
C GLN A 62 -19.11 -0.77 -13.15
N PRO A 63 -19.59 0.19 -12.37
CA PRO A 63 -20.61 -0.08 -11.35
C PRO A 63 -21.95 -0.45 -12.01
N ASP A 64 -22.74 -1.29 -11.33
CA ASP A 64 -24.11 -1.60 -11.75
C ASP A 64 -25.11 -0.56 -11.24
N GLY A 65 -24.71 0.24 -10.24
CA GLY A 65 -25.50 1.35 -9.70
C GLY A 65 -24.66 2.30 -8.87
N GLY A 66 -25.23 3.46 -8.59
CA GLY A 66 -24.55 4.53 -7.86
C GLY A 66 -23.63 5.38 -8.75
N GLN A 67 -22.75 6.15 -8.10
CA GLN A 67 -21.84 7.08 -8.73
C GLN A 67 -20.41 6.89 -8.20
N LEU A 68 -19.43 7.08 -9.08
CA LEU A 68 -18.02 7.13 -8.76
C LEU A 68 -17.41 8.32 -9.49
N GLU A 69 -16.79 9.23 -8.72
CA GLU A 69 -16.27 10.49 -9.23
C GLU A 69 -14.82 10.71 -8.77
N PHE A 70 -14.00 11.30 -9.65
CA PHE A 70 -12.69 11.84 -9.34
C PHE A 70 -12.74 13.37 -9.43
N ALA A 71 -12.37 14.06 -8.36
CA ALA A 71 -12.43 15.52 -8.26
C ALA A 71 -13.78 16.11 -8.69
N GLY A 72 -14.89 15.38 -8.52
CA GLY A 72 -16.24 15.79 -8.94
C GLY A 72 -16.60 15.45 -10.39
N GLU A 73 -15.72 14.74 -11.13
CA GLU A 73 -15.98 14.27 -12.50
C GLU A 73 -16.19 12.77 -12.52
N THR A 74 -17.16 12.29 -13.30
CA THR A 74 -17.46 10.85 -13.41
C THR A 74 -16.28 10.09 -14.00
N VAL A 75 -15.94 8.94 -13.42
CA VAL A 75 -14.88 8.05 -13.90
C VAL A 75 -15.11 7.62 -15.35
N GLY A 76 -14.03 7.68 -16.14
CA GLY A 76 -14.08 7.39 -17.58
C GLY A 76 -14.29 8.62 -18.47
N THR A 77 -14.62 9.78 -17.90
CA THR A 77 -14.64 11.08 -18.59
C THR A 77 -13.51 12.00 -18.16
N SER A 78 -12.82 11.65 -17.08
CA SER A 78 -11.72 12.43 -16.52
C SER A 78 -10.37 11.98 -17.07
N ASP A 79 -9.46 12.93 -17.29
CA ASP A 79 -8.06 12.69 -17.71
C ASP A 79 -7.14 12.27 -16.56
N HIS A 80 -7.68 11.92 -15.39
CA HIS A 80 -6.89 11.58 -14.22
C HIS A 80 -6.04 10.33 -14.41
N SER A 81 -4.77 10.44 -14.03
CA SER A 81 -3.82 9.33 -14.15
C SER A 81 -3.99 8.34 -12.99
N VAL A 82 -4.64 7.22 -13.27
CA VAL A 82 -4.81 6.09 -12.33
C VAL A 82 -3.86 4.97 -12.72
N ARG A 83 -3.14 4.41 -11.74
CA ARG A 83 -2.29 3.23 -11.94
C ARG A 83 -2.58 2.20 -10.87
N MET A 84 -2.57 0.93 -11.29
CA MET A 84 -2.82 -0.21 -10.41
C MET A 84 -1.62 -1.15 -10.42
N MET A 85 -1.19 -1.54 -9.22
CA MET A 85 -0.22 -2.59 -8.98
C MET A 85 -0.94 -3.79 -8.39
N TYR A 86 -0.72 -4.95 -8.99
CA TYR A 86 -1.35 -6.21 -8.59
C TYR A 86 -0.46 -6.96 -7.61
N GLN A 87 -1.03 -7.94 -6.91
CA GLN A 87 -0.32 -8.86 -6.05
C GLN A 87 0.85 -9.54 -6.78
N GLU A 88 0.61 -10.01 -8.01
CA GLU A 88 1.68 -10.44 -8.90
C GLU A 88 2.26 -9.24 -9.68
N PRO A 89 3.58 -9.08 -9.81
CA PRO A 89 4.21 -7.93 -10.47
C PRO A 89 3.84 -7.78 -11.95
N ARG A 90 3.38 -8.86 -12.62
CA ARG A 90 2.98 -8.90 -14.03
C ARG A 90 3.99 -8.22 -14.96
N LEU A 91 5.28 -8.52 -14.74
CA LEU A 91 6.34 -8.06 -15.64
C LEU A 91 6.31 -8.89 -16.92
N LEU A 92 6.56 -8.24 -18.05
CA LEU A 92 6.69 -8.90 -19.34
C LEU A 92 8.04 -9.63 -19.39
N PRO A 93 8.07 -10.98 -19.40
CA PRO A 93 9.32 -11.74 -19.28
C PRO A 93 10.25 -11.59 -20.49
N TRP A 94 9.71 -11.12 -21.63
CA TRP A 94 10.45 -10.86 -22.87
C TRP A 94 10.91 -9.40 -23.03
N LYS A 95 10.83 -8.61 -21.97
CA LYS A 95 11.33 -7.24 -21.89
C LYS A 95 12.31 -7.11 -20.71
N THR A 96 13.33 -6.30 -20.88
CA THR A 96 14.23 -5.92 -19.79
C THR A 96 13.49 -5.14 -18.70
N VAL A 97 14.15 -4.91 -17.58
CA VAL A 97 13.58 -4.13 -16.47
C VAL A 97 13.21 -2.72 -16.93
N ILE A 98 14.10 -2.02 -17.62
CA ILE A 98 13.82 -0.66 -18.11
C ILE A 98 12.66 -0.67 -19.12
N GLU A 99 12.65 -1.60 -20.07
CA GLU A 99 11.57 -1.73 -21.04
C GLU A 99 10.21 -2.07 -20.40
N ASN A 100 10.20 -2.75 -19.25
CA ASN A 100 8.97 -2.95 -18.46
C ASN A 100 8.46 -1.65 -17.85
N VAL A 101 9.34 -0.75 -17.43
CA VAL A 101 8.96 0.55 -16.88
C VAL A 101 8.52 1.52 -17.97
N GLU A 102 9.09 1.42 -19.18
CA GLU A 102 8.75 2.24 -20.36
C GLU A 102 7.39 1.92 -21.00
N ILE A 103 6.71 0.84 -20.55
CA ILE A 103 5.40 0.46 -21.10
C ILE A 103 4.41 1.63 -20.96
N GLY A 104 3.68 1.92 -22.06
CA GLY A 104 2.70 3.01 -22.12
C GLY A 104 3.29 4.34 -22.57
N ASN A 105 4.36 4.31 -23.36
CA ASN A 105 5.06 5.47 -23.94
C ASN A 105 5.69 6.39 -22.88
N VAL A 106 6.23 5.80 -21.82
CA VAL A 106 7.04 6.54 -20.83
C VAL A 106 8.40 6.87 -21.46
N GLU A 107 8.83 8.11 -21.35
CA GLU A 107 10.17 8.53 -21.77
C GLU A 107 11.25 7.81 -20.96
N SER A 108 12.35 7.38 -21.62
CA SER A 108 13.44 6.65 -20.97
C SER A 108 14.05 7.39 -19.76
N ALA A 109 14.15 8.70 -19.80
CA ALA A 109 14.64 9.49 -18.67
C ALA A 109 13.72 9.35 -17.44
N ARG A 110 12.40 9.31 -17.64
CA ARG A 110 11.43 9.09 -16.56
C ARG A 110 11.47 7.67 -16.05
N ALA A 111 11.62 6.69 -16.94
CA ALA A 111 11.73 5.29 -16.56
C ALA A 111 13.00 5.05 -15.71
N GLN A 112 14.12 5.65 -16.11
CA GLN A 112 15.37 5.61 -15.34
C GLN A 112 15.20 6.28 -13.96
N PHE A 113 14.56 7.45 -13.90
CA PHE A 113 14.26 8.14 -12.66
C PHE A 113 13.40 7.28 -11.73
N ALA A 114 12.34 6.66 -12.26
CA ALA A 114 11.48 5.77 -11.48
C ALA A 114 12.22 4.52 -10.97
N LEU A 115 13.19 3.97 -11.74
CA LEU A 115 14.06 2.90 -11.27
C LEU A 115 15.01 3.37 -10.17
N HIS A 116 15.50 4.61 -10.26
CA HIS A 116 16.30 5.23 -9.20
C HIS A 116 15.50 5.34 -7.88
N GLU A 117 14.28 5.84 -7.93
CA GLU A 117 13.40 5.98 -6.76
C GLU A 117 13.15 4.66 -6.04
N VAL A 118 13.15 3.53 -6.77
CA VAL A 118 13.00 2.19 -6.18
C VAL A 118 14.32 1.46 -5.95
N GLU A 119 15.47 2.14 -6.06
CA GLU A 119 16.82 1.62 -5.84
C GLU A 119 17.19 0.44 -6.78
N LEU A 120 16.81 0.51 -8.05
CA LEU A 120 17.05 -0.53 -9.05
C LEU A 120 17.77 -0.02 -10.32
N ASP A 121 18.51 1.09 -10.26
CA ASP A 121 19.26 1.66 -11.40
C ASP A 121 20.16 0.62 -12.08
N SER A 122 20.94 -0.12 -11.27
CA SER A 122 21.89 -1.13 -11.77
C SER A 122 21.20 -2.33 -12.43
N LYS A 123 19.88 -2.48 -12.25
CA LYS A 123 19.09 -3.58 -12.78
C LYS A 123 18.35 -3.24 -14.07
N ALA A 124 18.47 -2.02 -14.56
CA ALA A 124 17.79 -1.56 -15.78
C ALA A 124 17.96 -2.51 -16.99
N PRO A 125 19.17 -3.04 -17.32
CA PRO A 125 19.37 -3.96 -18.44
C PRO A 125 19.01 -5.42 -18.14
N ASP A 126 18.72 -5.76 -16.86
CA ASP A 126 18.45 -7.13 -16.46
C ASP A 126 17.07 -7.60 -16.96
N TRP A 127 16.88 -8.93 -16.93
CA TRP A 127 15.59 -9.56 -17.28
C TRP A 127 14.79 -9.92 -16.02
N PRO A 128 13.46 -9.90 -16.07
CA PRO A 128 12.64 -10.27 -14.91
C PRO A 128 12.98 -11.61 -14.28
N ALA A 129 13.47 -12.57 -15.06
CA ALA A 129 13.84 -13.89 -14.58
C ALA A 129 15.01 -13.87 -13.58
N SER A 130 15.92 -12.89 -13.67
CA SER A 130 17.07 -12.75 -12.77
C SER A 130 16.75 -12.03 -11.46
N LEU A 131 15.55 -11.47 -11.32
CA LEU A 131 15.15 -10.66 -10.17
C LEU A 131 14.54 -11.51 -9.05
N SER A 132 14.82 -11.12 -7.79
CA SER A 132 14.08 -11.62 -6.63
C SER A 132 12.62 -11.15 -6.64
N GLY A 133 11.75 -11.78 -5.83
CA GLY A 133 10.34 -11.38 -5.70
C GLY A 133 10.18 -9.90 -5.32
N GLY A 134 10.96 -9.44 -4.33
CA GLY A 134 10.94 -8.03 -3.91
C GLY A 134 11.44 -7.07 -4.99
N GLN A 135 12.46 -7.43 -5.74
CA GLN A 135 12.92 -6.64 -6.88
C GLN A 135 11.85 -6.56 -7.98
N LYS A 136 11.16 -7.65 -8.28
CA LYS A 136 10.02 -7.63 -9.24
C LYS A 136 8.91 -6.70 -8.79
N GLN A 137 8.58 -6.69 -7.49
CA GLN A 137 7.59 -5.77 -6.92
C GLN A 137 8.05 -4.30 -7.02
N ARG A 138 9.34 -4.01 -6.75
CA ARG A 138 9.89 -2.66 -6.94
C ARG A 138 9.85 -2.21 -8.41
N VAL A 139 10.12 -3.10 -9.37
CA VAL A 139 9.96 -2.78 -10.81
C VAL A 139 8.50 -2.48 -11.15
N ALA A 140 7.54 -3.25 -10.61
CA ALA A 140 6.12 -2.99 -10.84
C ALA A 140 5.70 -1.62 -10.25
N LEU A 141 6.25 -1.25 -9.08
CA LEU A 141 6.04 0.06 -8.48
C LEU A 141 6.65 1.18 -9.34
N ALA A 142 7.90 1.03 -9.80
CA ALA A 142 8.56 1.97 -10.71
C ALA A 142 7.76 2.18 -12.00
N ARG A 143 7.25 1.08 -12.60
CA ARG A 143 6.37 1.15 -13.77
C ARG A 143 5.12 1.98 -13.52
N ALA A 144 4.50 1.86 -12.36
CA ALA A 144 3.34 2.68 -12.01
C ALA A 144 3.72 4.16 -11.80
N LEU A 145 4.80 4.44 -11.07
CA LEU A 145 5.28 5.80 -10.75
C LEU A 145 5.79 6.57 -11.97
N ALA A 146 6.39 5.88 -12.95
CA ALA A 146 6.88 6.49 -14.18
C ALA A 146 5.79 7.25 -14.96
N HIS A 147 4.53 6.93 -14.71
CA HIS A 147 3.37 7.65 -15.28
C HIS A 147 2.89 8.83 -14.42
N ARG A 148 3.51 9.13 -13.28
CA ARG A 148 3.07 10.17 -12.32
C ARG A 148 1.58 10.05 -11.98
N PRO A 149 1.17 8.96 -11.33
CA PRO A 149 -0.24 8.74 -11.04
C PRO A 149 -0.75 9.76 -10.04
N GLU A 150 -1.97 10.25 -10.26
CA GLU A 150 -2.73 11.00 -9.26
C GLU A 150 -3.38 10.06 -8.25
N LEU A 151 -3.66 8.81 -8.69
CA LEU A 151 -4.18 7.73 -7.86
C LEU A 151 -3.36 6.46 -8.08
N LEU A 152 -2.72 5.97 -7.01
CA LEU A 152 -2.03 4.69 -7.00
C LEU A 152 -2.87 3.66 -6.22
N LEU A 153 -3.23 2.57 -6.90
CA LEU A 153 -3.99 1.46 -6.36
C LEU A 153 -3.08 0.25 -6.17
N LEU A 154 -3.07 -0.31 -4.96
CA LEU A 154 -2.23 -1.46 -4.61
C LEU A 154 -3.12 -2.63 -4.15
N ASP A 155 -3.12 -3.73 -4.90
CA ASP A 155 -3.88 -4.95 -4.58
C ASP A 155 -2.95 -5.99 -3.95
N GLU A 156 -2.94 -6.11 -2.62
CA GLU A 156 -2.11 -7.01 -1.81
C GLU A 156 -0.61 -6.99 -2.22
N PRO A 157 0.02 -5.81 -2.34
CA PRO A 157 1.32 -5.67 -2.99
C PRO A 157 2.47 -6.38 -2.27
N LEU A 158 2.27 -6.76 -1.00
CA LEU A 158 3.32 -7.27 -0.11
C LEU A 158 3.10 -8.71 0.34
N GLY A 159 1.97 -9.32 -0.03
CA GLY A 159 1.54 -10.64 0.47
C GLY A 159 2.49 -11.80 0.13
N ALA A 160 3.28 -11.68 -0.94
CA ALA A 160 4.23 -12.72 -1.37
C ALA A 160 5.68 -12.49 -0.88
N LEU A 161 5.93 -11.45 -0.05
CA LEU A 161 7.26 -11.06 0.38
C LEU A 161 7.60 -11.62 1.78
N ASP A 162 8.88 -11.94 1.98
CA ASP A 162 9.41 -12.23 3.32
C ASP A 162 9.39 -10.97 4.21
N ALA A 163 9.51 -11.15 5.52
CA ALA A 163 9.34 -10.09 6.51
C ALA A 163 10.32 -8.90 6.32
N LEU A 164 11.59 -9.17 5.96
CA LEU A 164 12.58 -8.11 5.79
C LEU A 164 12.31 -7.31 4.51
N THR A 165 12.06 -7.99 3.41
CA THR A 165 11.70 -7.39 2.13
C THR A 165 10.40 -6.58 2.25
N ARG A 166 9.40 -7.10 2.98
CA ARG A 166 8.14 -6.42 3.28
C ARG A 166 8.36 -5.11 4.03
N SER A 167 9.17 -5.13 5.11
CA SER A 167 9.49 -3.93 5.90
C SER A 167 10.19 -2.86 5.05
N THR A 168 11.08 -3.28 4.12
CA THR A 168 11.75 -2.35 3.20
C THR A 168 10.77 -1.74 2.19
N MET A 169 9.83 -2.56 1.66
CA MET A 169 8.80 -2.08 0.75
C MET A 169 7.81 -1.12 1.42
N HIS A 170 7.43 -1.35 2.69
CA HIS A 170 6.61 -0.41 3.45
C HIS A 170 7.24 0.97 3.48
N ARG A 171 8.52 1.06 3.87
CA ARG A 171 9.25 2.33 3.94
C ARG A 171 9.37 2.99 2.56
N LEU A 172 9.63 2.19 1.53
CA LEU A 172 9.72 2.70 0.17
C LEU A 172 8.40 3.32 -0.29
N ILE A 173 7.28 2.61 -0.14
CA ILE A 173 5.95 3.10 -0.50
C ILE A 173 5.60 4.36 0.31
N GLU A 174 5.88 4.37 1.62
CA GLU A 174 5.62 5.52 2.49
C GLU A 174 6.42 6.76 2.05
N ASN A 175 7.73 6.60 1.79
CA ASN A 175 8.59 7.70 1.36
C ASN A 175 8.11 8.28 0.02
N LEU A 176 7.86 7.43 -0.98
CA LEU A 176 7.38 7.85 -2.30
C LEU A 176 6.02 8.55 -2.23
N TRP A 177 5.11 8.03 -1.41
CA TRP A 177 3.82 8.67 -1.18
C TRP A 177 3.95 10.04 -0.51
N GLN A 178 4.83 10.17 0.50
CA GLN A 178 5.08 11.47 1.16
C GLN A 178 5.74 12.48 0.24
N GLU A 179 6.67 12.03 -0.61
CA GLU A 179 7.41 12.89 -1.55
C GLU A 179 6.50 13.40 -2.68
N HIS A 180 5.75 12.51 -3.32
CA HIS A 180 4.94 12.85 -4.49
C HIS A 180 3.52 13.30 -4.15
N GLY A 181 2.96 12.87 -3.02
CA GLY A 181 1.65 13.27 -2.55
C GLY A 181 0.48 12.76 -3.40
N PHE A 182 0.66 11.67 -4.15
CA PHE A 182 -0.45 11.00 -4.83
C PHE A 182 -1.45 10.41 -3.83
N THR A 183 -2.70 10.23 -4.25
CA THR A 183 -3.68 9.48 -3.46
C THR A 183 -3.34 8.00 -3.53
N LEU A 184 -3.23 7.36 -2.36
CA LEU A 184 -2.91 5.94 -2.25
C LEU A 184 -4.13 5.17 -1.74
N VAL A 185 -4.55 4.14 -2.47
CA VAL A 185 -5.54 3.17 -1.98
C VAL A 185 -4.93 1.78 -2.03
N MET A 186 -4.75 1.17 -0.88
CA MET A 186 -4.19 -0.17 -0.76
C MET A 186 -5.22 -1.15 -0.19
N VAL A 187 -5.24 -2.35 -0.74
CA VAL A 187 -5.97 -3.48 -0.18
C VAL A 187 -4.98 -4.46 0.41
N THR A 188 -5.24 -4.92 1.61
CA THR A 188 -4.49 -5.98 2.27
C THR A 188 -5.39 -6.79 3.21
N HIS A 189 -4.94 -7.98 3.58
CA HIS A 189 -5.51 -8.77 4.67
C HIS A 189 -4.68 -8.66 5.97
N ASP A 190 -3.54 -7.96 5.94
CA ASP A 190 -2.64 -7.76 7.07
C ASP A 190 -2.97 -6.45 7.79
N VAL A 191 -3.40 -6.56 9.05
CA VAL A 191 -3.80 -5.42 9.87
C VAL A 191 -2.59 -4.55 10.23
N SER A 192 -1.41 -5.16 10.42
CA SER A 192 -0.18 -4.42 10.72
C SER A 192 0.24 -3.55 9.52
N GLU A 193 0.16 -4.09 8.29
CA GLU A 193 0.37 -3.31 7.07
C GLU A 193 -0.58 -2.10 6.99
N ALA A 194 -1.86 -2.33 7.32
CA ALA A 194 -2.86 -1.27 7.29
C ALA A 194 -2.52 -0.15 8.29
N VAL A 195 -2.21 -0.50 9.54
CA VAL A 195 -1.84 0.50 10.56
C VAL A 195 -0.52 1.19 10.19
N MET A 196 0.43 0.48 9.57
CA MET A 196 1.73 1.03 9.18
C MET A 196 1.61 2.13 8.13
N LEU A 197 0.81 1.92 7.08
CA LEU A 197 0.80 2.78 5.88
C LEU A 197 -0.35 3.80 5.85
N ALA A 198 -1.51 3.49 6.46
CA ALA A 198 -2.72 4.28 6.27
C ALA A 198 -2.75 5.58 7.07
N ASP A 199 -3.30 6.65 6.51
CA ASP A 199 -3.88 7.75 7.29
C ASP A 199 -5.27 7.35 7.82
N ARG A 200 -5.95 6.48 7.09
CA ARG A 200 -7.28 5.97 7.41
C ARG A 200 -7.42 4.52 6.96
N VAL A 201 -7.98 3.70 7.81
CA VAL A 201 -8.29 2.28 7.53
C VAL A 201 -9.79 2.11 7.50
N ILE A 202 -10.30 1.50 6.44
CA ILE A 202 -11.69 1.03 6.39
C ILE A 202 -11.72 -0.50 6.40
N VAL A 203 -12.68 -1.05 7.11
CA VAL A 203 -13.00 -2.49 7.06
C VAL A 203 -14.22 -2.67 6.16
N LEU A 204 -14.00 -3.37 5.04
CA LEU A 204 -15.08 -3.75 4.15
C LEU A 204 -15.69 -5.06 4.65
N ASP A 205 -17.00 -5.05 4.90
CA ASP A 205 -17.77 -6.21 5.36
C ASP A 205 -19.07 -6.30 4.57
N ASN A 206 -19.34 -7.47 3.99
CA ASN A 206 -20.55 -7.74 3.19
C ASN A 206 -20.89 -6.64 2.16
N GLY A 207 -19.87 -6.12 1.49
CA GLY A 207 -20.01 -5.11 0.42
C GLY A 207 -20.28 -3.68 0.90
N ALA A 208 -20.20 -3.42 2.20
CA ALA A 208 -20.36 -2.10 2.81
C ALA A 208 -19.21 -1.78 3.75
N ILE A 209 -19.09 -0.52 4.17
CA ILE A 209 -18.11 -0.11 5.19
C ILE A 209 -18.65 -0.48 6.57
N GLY A 210 -17.99 -1.43 7.22
CA GLY A 210 -18.35 -1.85 8.56
C GLY A 210 -17.65 -1.07 9.67
N LEU A 211 -16.38 -0.66 9.43
CA LEU A 211 -15.60 0.15 10.36
C LEU A 211 -14.74 1.15 9.58
N ASP A 212 -14.60 2.36 10.11
CA ASP A 212 -13.81 3.45 9.55
C ASP A 212 -12.96 4.08 10.67
N VAL A 213 -11.63 4.05 10.52
CA VAL A 213 -10.70 4.45 11.57
C VAL A 213 -9.61 5.37 11.01
N ASN A 214 -9.52 6.59 11.54
CA ASN A 214 -8.37 7.46 11.28
C ASN A 214 -7.18 7.06 12.15
N ILE A 215 -6.02 6.85 11.54
CA ILE A 215 -4.79 6.47 12.22
C ILE A 215 -3.98 7.74 12.54
N ARG A 216 -4.03 8.18 13.80
CA ARG A 216 -3.39 9.41 14.26
C ARG A 216 -2.02 9.13 14.91
N LEU A 217 -1.20 8.34 14.24
CA LEU A 217 0.16 8.04 14.69
C LEU A 217 1.17 8.87 13.88
N PRO A 218 2.18 9.45 14.53
CA PRO A 218 3.27 10.12 13.81
C PRO A 218 4.04 9.13 12.94
N ARG A 219 4.67 9.62 11.88
CA ARG A 219 5.55 8.86 11.02
C ARG A 219 7.02 9.20 11.30
N PRO A 220 7.99 8.29 11.20
CA PRO A 220 7.80 6.85 10.87
C PRO A 220 7.15 6.09 12.04
N ARG A 221 6.25 5.17 11.72
CA ARG A 221 5.55 4.35 12.72
C ARG A 221 6.40 3.16 13.17
N VAL A 222 6.20 2.78 14.42
CA VAL A 222 6.92 1.66 15.04
C VAL A 222 5.90 0.65 15.55
N ALA A 223 5.97 -0.60 15.04
CA ALA A 223 4.99 -1.65 15.36
C ALA A 223 4.93 -2.02 16.86
N THR A 224 6.00 -1.73 17.63
CA THR A 224 6.04 -1.97 19.08
C THR A 224 5.49 -0.81 19.91
N ASP A 225 5.06 0.29 19.28
CA ASP A 225 4.42 1.40 19.97
C ASP A 225 3.08 0.93 20.56
N PRO A 226 2.78 1.15 21.84
CA PRO A 226 1.51 0.77 22.46
C PRO A 226 0.29 1.34 21.72
N ALA A 227 0.38 2.56 21.17
CA ALA A 227 -0.70 3.15 20.40
C ALA A 227 -0.89 2.45 19.05
N PHE A 228 0.19 1.98 18.41
CA PHE A 228 0.13 1.15 17.21
C PHE A 228 -0.61 -0.16 17.49
N VAL A 229 -0.18 -0.87 18.55
CA VAL A 229 -0.81 -2.12 19.01
C VAL A 229 -2.29 -1.91 19.33
N GLY A 230 -2.65 -0.77 19.91
CA GLY A 230 -4.06 -0.43 20.18
C GLY A 230 -4.92 -0.30 18.93
N TYR A 231 -4.37 0.26 17.83
CA TYR A 231 -5.09 0.28 16.54
C TYR A 231 -5.22 -1.12 15.94
N GLU A 232 -4.16 -1.94 15.98
CA GLU A 232 -4.23 -3.33 15.50
C GLU A 232 -5.28 -4.12 16.26
N ALA A 233 -5.26 -4.05 17.59
CA ALA A 233 -6.22 -4.75 18.45
C ALA A 233 -7.67 -4.39 18.09
N ARG A 234 -7.97 -3.11 17.93
CA ARG A 234 -9.30 -2.61 17.55
C ARG A 234 -9.76 -3.16 16.19
N LEU A 235 -8.88 -3.18 15.20
CA LEU A 235 -9.18 -3.67 13.86
C LEU A 235 -9.37 -5.19 13.85
N LEU A 236 -8.52 -5.91 14.60
CA LEU A 236 -8.63 -7.37 14.76
C LEU A 236 -9.92 -7.77 15.51
N GLU A 237 -10.27 -7.06 16.58
CA GLU A 237 -11.53 -7.28 17.31
C GLU A 237 -12.73 -7.20 16.36
N TYR A 238 -12.77 -6.17 15.51
CA TYR A 238 -13.84 -6.04 14.54
C TYR A 238 -13.87 -7.20 13.52
N LEU A 239 -12.70 -7.59 12.98
CA LEU A 239 -12.60 -8.63 11.96
C LEU A 239 -12.92 -10.03 12.48
N THR A 240 -12.54 -10.31 13.74
CA THR A 240 -12.68 -11.64 14.35
C THR A 240 -13.97 -11.80 15.16
N GLY A 241 -14.53 -10.69 15.65
CA GLY A 241 -15.63 -10.67 16.61
C GLY A 241 -15.20 -11.11 18.02
N VAL A 242 -13.88 -11.23 18.27
CA VAL A 242 -13.32 -11.62 19.57
C VAL A 242 -12.72 -10.39 20.20
N PRO A 243 -13.11 -10.02 21.44
CA PRO A 243 -12.49 -8.90 22.15
C PRO A 243 -10.97 -9.09 22.24
N ALA A 244 -10.21 -8.01 22.04
CA ALA A 244 -8.77 -8.05 22.22
C ALA A 244 -8.48 -8.38 23.69
N GLU A 245 -7.77 -9.47 23.97
CA GLU A 245 -7.28 -9.76 25.32
C GLU A 245 -6.40 -8.59 25.76
N ALA A 246 -6.69 -8.04 26.95
CA ALA A 246 -5.81 -7.05 27.55
C ALA A 246 -4.39 -7.67 27.67
N PRO A 247 -3.31 -6.92 27.40
CA PRO A 247 -1.96 -7.45 27.54
C PRO A 247 -1.80 -8.03 28.93
N ASP A 248 -1.39 -9.29 28.98
CA ASP A 248 -1.15 -10.02 30.24
C ASP A 248 -0.02 -9.31 30.99
N GLU A 249 -0.36 -8.56 32.05
CA GLU A 249 0.61 -7.86 32.92
C GLU A 249 1.54 -8.81 33.68
N THR A 250 1.35 -10.14 33.51
CA THR A 250 2.12 -11.16 34.24
C THR A 250 3.39 -11.64 33.55
N VAL A 251 3.73 -11.13 32.35
CA VAL A 251 5.01 -11.44 31.72
C VAL A 251 6.14 -10.71 32.46
N PRO A 252 6.99 -11.39 33.24
CA PRO A 252 8.05 -10.71 33.97
C PRO A 252 9.02 -10.09 32.99
N ASN A 253 9.27 -8.81 33.25
CA ASN A 253 10.23 -7.97 32.53
C ASN A 253 11.63 -8.60 32.65
N HIS A 254 12.03 -9.46 31.71
CA HIS A 254 13.38 -10.03 31.68
C HIS A 254 14.35 -8.88 31.49
N LYS A 255 14.99 -8.45 32.62
CA LYS A 255 16.13 -7.54 32.63
C LYS A 255 17.14 -8.07 31.60
N LEU A 256 17.38 -7.32 30.55
CA LEU A 256 18.52 -7.53 29.66
C LEU A 256 19.78 -7.59 30.54
N ALA A 257 20.36 -8.77 30.66
CA ALA A 257 21.65 -8.95 31.29
C ALA A 257 22.67 -8.13 30.50
N THR A 258 23.21 -7.11 31.17
CA THR A 258 24.34 -6.32 30.69
C THR A 258 25.53 -7.25 30.52
N VAL A 259 25.82 -7.64 29.28
CA VAL A 259 27.08 -8.33 28.93
C VAL A 259 28.19 -7.29 29.10
N GLN A 260 28.96 -7.41 30.17
CA GLN A 260 30.20 -6.66 30.36
C GLN A 260 31.23 -7.20 29.33
N PRO A 261 31.99 -6.33 28.64
CA PRO A 261 33.09 -6.80 27.79
C PRO A 261 34.22 -7.25 28.70
N GLU A 262 34.60 -8.54 28.62
CA GLU A 262 35.82 -9.08 29.20
C GLU A 262 37.03 -8.41 28.56
N SER A 263 37.75 -7.64 29.35
CA SER A 263 39.07 -7.09 29.04
C SER A 263 40.12 -8.17 29.15
N GLY A 264 40.40 -8.86 28.03
CA GLY A 264 41.52 -9.80 27.91
C GLY A 264 42.65 -9.17 27.09
N TYR A 265 43.49 -8.32 27.68
CA TYR A 265 44.76 -7.98 27.16
C TYR A 265 45.74 -9.14 27.42
N LEU A 266 46.11 -9.91 26.43
CA LEU A 266 47.32 -10.75 26.44
C LEU A 266 48.51 -9.95 25.94
N ALA A 267 49.38 -9.56 26.83
CA ALA A 267 50.71 -9.06 26.53
C ALA A 267 51.53 -10.23 25.99
N ILE A 268 52.04 -10.07 24.80
CA ILE A 268 53.13 -10.91 24.27
C ILE A 268 54.40 -10.06 24.33
N SER A 269 55.29 -10.45 25.27
CA SER A 269 56.67 -10.01 25.33
C SER A 269 57.56 -10.96 24.50
N ASN A 270 58.52 -10.38 23.83
CA ASN A 270 59.71 -10.87 23.09
C ASN A 270 59.50 -11.27 21.64
#